data_9c9fce8630eccc6b87f8f4c43572d59e
#
_entry.id   9c9fce8630eccc6b87f8f4c43572d59e
#
_cell.length_a   1.000
_cell.length_b   1.000
_cell.length_c   1.000
_cell.angle_alpha   90.00
_cell.angle_beta   90.00
_cell.angle_gamma   90.00
#
_symmetry.space_group_name_H-M   'P 1'
#
loop_
_entity.id
_entity.type
_entity.pdbx_description
1 polymer ?
#
loop_
_entity_poly.entity_id
_entity_poly.type
_entity_poly.pdbx_seq_one_letter_code
_entity_poly.pdbx_strand_id
1 'polypeptide(L)'
;MEVQIFGTKKCRESQKALRFFKERRVKTHFVDLAQRAASQGELKRFAQKFGAEALLDREGRRFRDRGLHVAHVSEARILPMLEEDPGLLRTPLLRAGNLLSLGWDEGEWKERLREAAP
;
A
#
# COMPACT_ATOMS: atom_id res chain seq x y z
N MET A 1 0.25 -8.25 17.86
CA MET A 1 -0.04 -7.30 16.76
C MET A 1 0.02 -8.03 15.43
N GLU A 2 -0.92 -7.73 14.57
CA GLU A 2 -0.95 -8.27 13.22
C GLU A 2 -0.84 -7.12 12.23
N VAL A 3 -0.10 -7.36 11.14
CA VAL A 3 0.12 -6.36 10.10
C VAL A 3 -0.36 -6.90 8.78
N GLN A 4 -1.23 -6.16 8.10
CA GLN A 4 -1.65 -6.47 6.75
C GLN A 4 -0.85 -5.63 5.78
N ILE A 5 -0.23 -6.27 4.80
CA ILE A 5 0.62 -5.62 3.81
C ILE A 5 0.04 -5.89 2.42
N PHE A 6 -0.32 -4.82 1.72
CA PHE A 6 -0.73 -4.88 0.32
C PHE A 6 0.48 -4.61 -0.56
N GLY A 7 0.86 -5.56 -1.37
CA GLY A 7 2.04 -5.40 -2.20
C GLY A 7 2.15 -6.47 -3.26
N THR A 8 3.32 -6.55 -3.87
CA THR A 8 3.62 -7.58 -4.87
C THR A 8 4.99 -8.18 -4.58
N LYS A 9 5.20 -9.40 -5.07
CA LYS A 9 6.48 -10.08 -4.93
C LYS A 9 7.61 -9.38 -5.68
N LYS A 10 7.26 -8.60 -6.72
CA LYS A 10 8.22 -7.84 -7.52
C LYS A 10 8.59 -6.50 -6.91
N CYS A 11 7.80 -5.99 -5.99
CA CYS A 11 8.05 -4.71 -5.34
C CYS A 11 9.09 -4.88 -4.23
N ARG A 12 10.24 -4.23 -4.39
CA ARG A 12 11.32 -4.30 -3.38
C ARG A 12 10.88 -3.80 -2.02
N GLU A 13 10.17 -2.69 -1.98
CA GLU A 13 9.70 -2.13 -0.71
C GLU A 13 8.69 -3.03 -0.03
N SER A 14 7.82 -3.71 -0.81
CA SER A 14 6.89 -4.69 -0.27
C SER A 14 7.64 -5.85 0.39
N GLN A 15 8.69 -6.34 -0.26
CA GLN A 15 9.50 -7.44 0.27
C GLN A 15 10.27 -7.01 1.51
N LYS A 16 10.81 -5.80 1.50
CA LYS A 16 11.51 -5.24 2.67
C LYS A 16 10.56 -5.08 3.85
N ALA A 17 9.34 -4.60 3.61
CA ALA A 17 8.34 -4.47 4.66
C ALA A 17 7.99 -5.82 5.27
N LEU A 18 7.77 -6.81 4.43
CA LEU A 18 7.46 -8.16 4.88
C LEU A 18 8.59 -8.72 5.75
N ARG A 19 9.83 -8.57 5.30
CA ARG A 19 11.01 -9.01 6.05
C ARG A 19 11.15 -8.28 7.38
N PHE A 20 10.94 -6.96 7.37
CA PHE A 20 11.03 -6.12 8.56
C PHE A 20 10.16 -6.66 9.70
N PHE A 21 8.90 -6.98 9.38
CA PHE A 21 7.98 -7.48 10.39
C PHE A 21 8.23 -8.94 10.77
N LYS A 22 8.61 -9.78 9.81
CA LYS A 22 8.94 -11.18 10.09
C LYS A 22 10.15 -11.31 11.00
N GLU A 23 11.19 -10.51 10.79
CA GLU A 23 12.38 -10.52 11.63
C GLU A 23 12.05 -10.12 13.07
N ARG A 24 10.99 -9.36 13.27
CA ARG A 24 10.53 -8.93 14.59
C ARG A 24 9.41 -9.81 15.13
N ARG A 25 9.17 -10.96 14.48
CA ARG A 25 8.17 -11.95 14.88
C ARG A 25 6.76 -11.40 14.96
N VAL A 26 6.45 -10.43 14.11
CA VAL A 26 5.11 -9.88 13.97
C VAL A 26 4.36 -10.72 12.95
N LYS A 27 3.13 -11.11 13.27
CA LYS A 27 2.29 -11.85 12.35
C LYS A 27 1.90 -10.95 11.19
N THR A 28 2.17 -11.42 9.96
CA THR A 28 1.89 -10.66 8.75
C THR A 28 0.86 -11.38 7.89
N HIS A 29 -0.01 -10.56 7.28
CA HIS A 29 -0.94 -11.02 6.25
C HIS A 29 -0.57 -10.29 4.96
N PHE A 30 0.04 -11.01 4.04
CA PHE A 30 0.44 -10.43 2.77
C PHE A 30 -0.69 -10.56 1.76
N VAL A 31 -1.20 -9.42 1.30
CA VAL A 31 -2.19 -9.38 0.22
C VAL A 31 -1.43 -9.18 -1.08
N ASP A 32 -1.30 -10.25 -1.85
CA ASP A 32 -0.60 -10.22 -3.13
C ASP A 32 -1.51 -9.64 -4.20
N LEU A 33 -1.20 -8.43 -4.65
CA LEU A 33 -2.00 -7.72 -5.62
C LEU A 33 -1.97 -8.34 -7.02
N ALA A 34 -1.04 -9.27 -7.25
CA ALA A 34 -1.03 -10.05 -8.49
C ALA A 34 -2.14 -11.12 -8.49
N GLN A 35 -2.62 -11.50 -7.31
CA GLN A 35 -3.66 -12.53 -7.15
C GLN A 35 -5.03 -11.95 -6.86
N ARG A 36 -5.10 -10.83 -6.14
CA ARG A 36 -6.36 -10.13 -5.93
C ARG A 36 -6.12 -8.64 -5.77
N ALA A 37 -7.02 -7.83 -6.30
CA ALA A 37 -6.98 -6.40 -6.11
C ALA A 37 -7.42 -6.03 -4.70
N ALA A 38 -6.92 -4.90 -4.19
CA ALA A 38 -7.49 -4.29 -3.00
C ALA A 38 -8.85 -3.69 -3.38
N SER A 39 -9.86 -3.92 -2.55
CA SER A 39 -11.18 -3.37 -2.80
C SER A 39 -11.21 -1.86 -2.55
N GLN A 40 -12.21 -1.19 -3.11
CA GLN A 40 -12.39 0.24 -2.85
C GLN A 40 -12.60 0.50 -1.36
N GLY A 41 -13.31 -0.40 -0.65
CA GLY A 41 -13.51 -0.28 0.79
C GLY A 41 -12.20 -0.37 1.57
N GLU A 42 -11.30 -1.25 1.17
CA GLU A 42 -9.97 -1.37 1.77
C GLU A 42 -9.14 -0.12 1.51
N LEU A 43 -9.20 0.40 0.28
CA LEU A 43 -8.41 1.57 -0.13
C LEU A 43 -8.95 2.88 0.44
N LYS A 44 -10.24 2.94 0.74
CA LYS A 44 -10.91 4.16 1.20
C LYS A 44 -10.23 4.75 2.45
N ARG A 45 -9.84 3.92 3.39
CA ARG A 45 -9.18 4.38 4.61
C ARG A 45 -7.85 5.05 4.31
N PHE A 46 -7.07 4.46 3.41
CA PHE A 46 -5.80 5.04 2.98
C PHE A 46 -6.03 6.35 2.24
N ALA A 47 -7.06 6.41 1.39
CA ALA A 47 -7.42 7.63 0.67
C ALA A 47 -7.84 8.74 1.63
N GLN A 48 -8.55 8.41 2.70
CA GLN A 48 -8.96 9.39 3.70
C GLN A 48 -7.76 9.98 4.44
N LYS A 49 -6.74 9.18 4.71
CA LYS A 49 -5.54 9.65 5.42
C LYS A 49 -4.57 10.39 4.50
N PHE A 50 -4.29 9.84 3.33
CA PHE A 50 -3.22 10.32 2.45
C PHE A 50 -3.72 11.09 1.23
N GLY A 51 -5.00 11.00 0.93
CA GLY A 51 -5.56 11.48 -0.34
C GLY A 51 -5.49 10.38 -1.40
N ALA A 52 -6.51 10.30 -2.25
CA ALA A 52 -6.57 9.27 -3.28
C ALA A 52 -5.40 9.36 -4.26
N GLU A 53 -4.95 10.57 -4.60
CA GLU A 53 -3.84 10.76 -5.53
C GLU A 53 -2.53 10.18 -5.03
N ALA A 54 -2.32 10.17 -3.70
CA ALA A 54 -1.11 9.62 -3.11
C ALA A 54 -1.01 8.11 -3.30
N LEU A 55 -2.12 7.44 -3.57
CA LEU A 55 -2.15 5.99 -3.78
C LEU A 55 -1.73 5.57 -5.18
N LEU A 56 -1.61 6.52 -6.12
CA LEU A 56 -1.15 6.24 -7.47
C LEU A 56 0.37 6.17 -7.51
N ASP A 57 0.89 5.12 -8.13
CA ASP A 57 2.33 5.00 -8.38
C ASP A 57 2.69 5.78 -9.64
N ARG A 58 2.89 7.08 -9.48
CA ARG A 58 3.17 8.01 -10.58
C ARG A 58 4.50 7.76 -11.26
N GLU A 59 5.43 7.13 -10.57
CA GLU A 59 6.75 6.79 -11.11
C GLU A 59 6.77 5.40 -11.71
N GLY A 60 5.67 4.65 -11.57
CA GLY A 60 5.57 3.31 -12.06
C GLY A 60 5.41 3.22 -13.57
N ARG A 61 5.90 2.11 -14.12
CA ARG A 61 5.81 1.86 -15.54
C ARG A 61 4.36 1.76 -16.01
N ARG A 62 3.50 1.13 -15.21
CA ARG A 62 2.09 0.96 -15.55
C ARG A 62 1.38 2.30 -15.73
N PHE A 63 1.71 3.27 -14.89
CA PHE A 63 1.17 4.62 -14.98
C PHE A 63 1.50 5.26 -16.33
N ARG A 64 2.75 5.12 -16.76
CA ARG A 64 3.20 5.63 -18.05
C ARG A 64 2.59 4.87 -19.23
N ASP A 65 2.56 3.55 -19.16
CA ASP A 65 2.02 2.70 -20.22
C ASP A 65 0.56 3.02 -20.51
N ARG A 66 -0.18 3.48 -19.49
CA ARG A 66 -1.56 3.89 -19.66
C ARG A 66 -1.74 5.36 -20.03
N GLY A 67 -0.63 6.08 -20.24
CA GLY A 67 -0.68 7.49 -20.63
C GLY A 67 -1.16 8.44 -19.54
N LEU A 68 -1.19 7.99 -18.28
CA LEU A 68 -1.71 8.78 -17.17
C LEU A 68 -0.83 9.97 -16.81
N HIS A 69 0.44 9.92 -17.20
CA HIS A 69 1.39 11.03 -16.96
C HIS A 69 1.06 12.29 -17.78
N VAL A 70 0.26 12.13 -18.84
CA VAL A 70 -0.16 13.27 -19.69
C VAL A 70 -1.67 13.47 -19.69
N ALA A 71 -2.40 12.71 -18.87
CA ALA A 71 -3.85 12.78 -18.76
C ALA A 71 -4.26 13.30 -17.39
N HIS A 72 -5.39 13.99 -17.32
CA HIS A 72 -5.98 14.36 -16.05
C HIS A 72 -6.86 13.22 -15.55
N VAL A 73 -6.64 12.81 -14.29
CA VAL A 73 -7.46 11.79 -13.64
C VAL A 73 -8.22 12.46 -12.49
N SER A 74 -9.53 12.45 -12.57
CA SER A 74 -10.34 13.02 -11.49
C SER A 74 -10.24 12.15 -10.23
N GLU A 75 -10.29 12.79 -9.08
CA GLU A 75 -10.16 12.09 -7.79
C GLU A 75 -11.19 10.97 -7.64
N ALA A 76 -12.43 11.20 -8.08
CA ALA A 76 -13.51 10.23 -7.96
C ALA A 76 -13.24 8.93 -8.75
N ARG A 77 -12.35 8.96 -9.74
CA ARG A 77 -12.04 7.81 -10.57
C ARG A 77 -10.88 6.98 -10.05
N ILE A 78 -10.11 7.50 -9.12
CA ILE A 78 -8.87 6.86 -8.68
C ILE A 78 -9.11 5.51 -8.01
N LEU A 79 -9.98 5.42 -7.00
CA LEU A 79 -10.22 4.17 -6.30
C LEU A 79 -10.80 3.08 -7.21
N PRO A 80 -11.81 3.38 -8.06
CA PRO A 80 -12.26 2.38 -9.03
C PRO A 80 -11.16 1.92 -9.98
N MET A 81 -10.29 2.83 -10.41
CA MET A 81 -9.18 2.52 -11.29
C MET A 81 -8.16 1.59 -10.61
N LEU A 82 -7.86 1.84 -9.34
CA LEU A 82 -6.92 1.01 -8.58
C LEU A 82 -7.45 -0.39 -8.31
N GLU A 83 -8.76 -0.52 -8.10
CA GLU A 83 -9.39 -1.83 -7.98
C GLU A 83 -9.34 -2.60 -9.29
N GLU A 84 -9.59 -1.91 -10.40
CA GLU A 84 -9.59 -2.49 -11.73
C GLU A 84 -8.18 -2.83 -12.22
N ASP A 85 -7.20 -2.00 -11.85
CA ASP A 85 -5.81 -2.14 -12.28
C ASP A 85 -4.85 -1.99 -11.10
N PRO A 86 -4.62 -3.08 -10.34
CA PRO A 86 -3.76 -3.01 -9.15
C PRO A 86 -2.32 -2.62 -9.42
N GLY A 87 -1.86 -2.73 -10.67
CA GLY A 87 -0.52 -2.31 -11.06
C GLY A 87 -0.28 -0.81 -10.94
N LEU A 88 -1.36 -0.03 -10.78
CA LEU A 88 -1.28 1.41 -10.59
C LEU A 88 -1.14 1.82 -9.11
N LEU A 89 -1.33 0.88 -8.20
CA LEU A 89 -1.28 1.18 -6.77
C LEU A 89 0.15 1.32 -6.28
N ARG A 90 0.42 2.40 -5.57
CA ARG A 90 1.70 2.57 -4.87
C ARG A 90 1.79 1.56 -3.73
N THR A 91 2.87 0.78 -3.71
CA THR A 91 3.07 -0.29 -2.72
C THR A 91 4.37 -0.08 -1.94
N PRO A 92 4.47 -0.61 -0.72
CA PRO A 92 3.41 -1.32 0.01
C PRO A 92 2.41 -0.37 0.67
N LEU A 93 1.17 -0.81 0.83
CA LEU A 93 0.24 -0.22 1.78
C LEU A 93 0.21 -1.12 3.01
N LEU A 94 0.20 -0.53 4.18
CA LEU A 94 0.30 -1.29 5.41
C LEU A 94 -0.75 -0.85 6.41
N ARG A 95 -1.41 -1.82 7.01
CA ARG A 95 -2.41 -1.60 8.04
C ARG A 95 -2.10 -2.45 9.26
N ALA A 96 -2.04 -1.81 10.42
CA ALA A 96 -1.83 -2.50 11.70
C ALA A 96 -2.74 -1.82 12.73
N GLY A 97 -3.90 -2.43 13.00
CA GLY A 97 -4.91 -1.79 13.83
C GLY A 97 -5.39 -0.49 13.18
N ASN A 98 -5.21 0.62 13.87
CA ASN A 98 -5.56 1.95 13.35
C ASN A 98 -4.38 2.64 12.64
N LEU A 99 -3.21 2.01 12.61
CA LEU A 99 -2.08 2.51 11.85
C LEU A 99 -2.29 2.23 10.37
N LEU A 100 -2.10 3.25 9.54
CA LEU A 100 -2.07 3.14 8.08
C LEU A 100 -0.78 3.78 7.61
N SER A 101 -0.01 3.08 6.78
CA SER A 101 1.19 3.66 6.19
C SER A 101 1.27 3.38 4.71
N LEU A 102 2.03 4.20 4.01
CA LEU A 102 2.16 4.18 2.56
C LEU A 102 3.65 4.21 2.21
N GLY A 103 4.09 3.20 1.45
CA GLY A 103 5.48 3.06 1.10
C GLY A 103 6.33 2.58 2.27
N TRP A 104 7.64 2.80 2.17
CA TRP A 104 8.56 2.41 3.22
C TRP A 104 8.57 3.49 4.32
N ASP A 105 8.21 3.11 5.53
CA ASP A 105 8.16 4.03 6.67
C ASP A 105 8.65 3.34 7.95
N GLU A 106 9.92 3.01 7.95
CA GLU A 106 10.55 2.27 9.03
C GLU A 106 10.43 2.99 10.38
N GLY A 107 10.56 4.31 10.38
CA GLY A 107 10.48 5.09 11.61
C GLY A 107 9.14 4.96 12.30
N GLU A 108 8.06 5.10 11.55
CA GLU A 108 6.71 4.97 12.08
C GLU A 108 6.42 3.53 12.52
N TRP A 109 6.89 2.55 11.74
CA TRP A 109 6.71 1.14 12.10
C TRP A 109 7.43 0.79 13.41
N LYS A 110 8.65 1.27 13.60
CA LYS A 110 9.40 1.05 14.83
C LYS A 110 8.69 1.69 16.02
N GLU A 111 8.18 2.89 15.85
CA GLU A 111 7.45 3.58 16.91
C GLU A 111 6.19 2.81 17.30
N ARG A 112 5.45 2.34 16.31
CA ARG A 112 4.24 1.54 16.55
C ARG A 112 4.56 0.23 17.30
N LEU A 113 5.65 -0.43 16.92
CA LEU A 113 6.08 -1.65 17.60
C LEU A 113 6.48 -1.38 19.04
N ARG A 114 7.11 -0.24 19.30
CA ARG A 114 7.47 0.18 20.65
C ARG A 114 6.24 0.40 21.52
N GLU A 115 5.22 1.05 20.96
CA GLU A 115 3.96 1.29 21.64
C GLU A 115 3.20 -0.01 21.95
N ALA A 116 3.32 -1.00 21.07
CA ALA A 116 2.64 -2.29 21.23
C ALA A 116 3.40 -3.25 22.16
N ALA A 117 4.65 -2.95 22.51
CA ALA A 117 5.45 -3.80 23.37
C ALA A 117 4.86 -3.80 24.80
N PRO A 118 4.83 -4.98 25.48
CA PRO A 118 4.35 -5.07 26.86
C PRO A 118 5.27 -4.34 27.85
#